data_55fa3859d4700e822876920d6ea2be7b
#
_entry.id   55fa3859d4700e822876920d6ea2be7b
#
_cell.length_a   1.000
_cell.length_b   1.000
_cell.length_c   1.000
_cell.angle_alpha   90.00
_cell.angle_beta   90.00
_cell.angle_gamma   90.00
#
_symmetry.space_group_name_H-M   'P 1'
#
loop_
_entity.id
_entity.type
_entity.pdbx_description
1 polymer ?
#
loop_
_entity_poly.entity_id
_entity_poly.type
_entity_poly.pdbx_seq_one_letter_code
_entity_poly.pdbx_strand_id
1 'polypeptide(L)'
;PICSFVAHTFTDGGAMMPLERMMAIAEDNRKHTPLGFNYASNLFTEEIPEGGVPASQLDVYVALLNQSGWTYDPAVGAWQRFVDTSEKDTAGQLHAEIDRLTGRQLKFENIIVVYADHDVVSPTNLDIHLDLGGGGFAALFRDGRKYDIRWSMKSGEYEQTTGKRT
;
A
#
# COMPACT_ATOMS: atom_id res chain seq x y z
N PRO A 1 -26.42 -7.27 2.97
CA PRO A 1 -26.03 -7.06 4.34
C PRO A 1 -25.12 -5.85 4.43
N ILE A 2 -25.66 -4.82 5.09
CA ILE A 2 -24.93 -3.56 5.26
C ILE A 2 -23.92 -3.79 6.37
N CYS A 3 -22.63 -3.78 6.03
CA CYS A 3 -21.58 -3.72 7.04
C CYS A 3 -21.71 -2.38 7.76
N SER A 4 -22.26 -2.37 8.96
CA SER A 4 -22.27 -1.20 9.81
C SER A 4 -20.88 -0.99 10.39
N PHE A 5 -20.09 -0.12 9.77
CA PHE A 5 -18.85 0.35 10.35
C PHE A 5 -19.18 1.30 11.51
N VAL A 6 -18.85 0.91 12.72
CA VAL A 6 -18.72 1.88 13.81
C VAL A 6 -17.25 2.26 13.88
N ALA A 7 -16.88 3.24 13.07
CA ALA A 7 -15.56 3.85 13.17
C ALA A 7 -15.56 4.86 14.32
N HIS A 8 -14.60 4.76 15.22
CA HIS A 8 -14.30 5.84 16.16
C HIS A 8 -13.44 6.87 15.43
N THR A 9 -13.99 8.05 15.22
CA THR A 9 -13.24 9.21 14.75
C THR A 9 -12.49 9.82 15.92
N PHE A 10 -11.18 9.94 15.79
CA PHE A 10 -10.35 10.75 16.69
C PHE A 10 -10.30 12.18 16.18
N THR A 11 -9.97 13.13 17.06
CA THR A 11 -9.91 14.56 16.75
C THR A 11 -8.92 14.94 15.64
N ASP A 12 -8.05 14.06 15.26
CA ASP A 12 -7.04 14.18 14.20
C ASP A 12 -7.49 13.58 12.85
N GLY A 13 -8.77 13.25 12.70
CA GLY A 13 -9.34 12.79 11.41
C GLY A 13 -9.09 11.33 11.06
N GLY A 14 -8.43 10.55 11.91
CA GLY A 14 -8.20 9.12 11.69
C GLY A 14 -9.40 8.26 12.10
N ALA A 15 -9.74 7.27 11.28
CA ALA A 15 -10.69 6.23 11.64
C ALA A 15 -9.93 5.01 12.19
N MET A 16 -10.26 4.57 13.40
CA MET A 16 -9.65 3.39 14.01
C MET A 16 -10.73 2.39 14.43
N MET A 17 -10.46 1.11 14.25
CA MET A 17 -11.32 0.03 14.69
C MET A 17 -10.51 -0.90 15.61
N PRO A 18 -11.01 -1.23 16.82
CA PRO A 18 -10.38 -2.23 17.67
C PRO A 18 -10.29 -3.59 16.98
N LEU A 19 -9.19 -4.31 17.19
CA LEU A 19 -8.93 -5.60 16.56
C LEU A 19 -10.05 -6.62 16.87
N GLU A 20 -10.55 -6.65 18.11
CA GLU A 20 -11.64 -7.54 18.51
C GLU A 20 -12.91 -7.29 17.68
N ARG A 21 -13.18 -6.03 17.34
CA ARG A 21 -14.32 -5.67 16.49
C ARG A 21 -14.12 -6.13 15.05
N MET A 22 -12.91 -5.98 14.51
CA MET A 22 -12.56 -6.50 13.19
C MET A 22 -12.71 -8.02 13.13
N MET A 23 -12.23 -8.73 14.13
CA MET A 23 -12.35 -10.18 14.23
C MET A 23 -13.81 -10.64 14.32
N ALA A 24 -14.64 -9.96 15.11
CA ALA A 24 -16.08 -10.25 15.21
C ALA A 24 -16.80 -10.07 13.87
N ILE A 25 -16.50 -8.99 13.13
CA ILE A 25 -17.07 -8.74 11.80
C ILE A 25 -16.59 -9.80 10.80
N ALA A 26 -15.31 -10.16 10.83
CA ALA A 26 -14.75 -11.19 9.94
C ALA A 26 -15.40 -12.55 10.20
N GLU A 27 -15.62 -12.92 11.47
CA GLU A 27 -16.28 -14.18 11.86
C GLU A 27 -17.74 -14.20 11.42
N ASP A 28 -18.47 -13.09 11.57
CA ASP A 28 -19.86 -12.97 11.12
C ASP A 28 -19.97 -13.04 9.60
N ASN A 29 -19.11 -12.34 8.88
CA ASN A 29 -19.04 -12.40 7.42
C ASN A 29 -18.70 -13.81 6.93
N ARG A 30 -17.80 -14.53 7.59
CA ARG A 30 -17.46 -15.92 7.25
C ARG A 30 -18.67 -16.85 7.32
N LYS A 31 -19.57 -16.64 8.28
CA LYS A 31 -20.83 -17.41 8.41
C LYS A 31 -21.80 -17.15 7.27
N HIS A 32 -21.78 -15.95 6.68
CA HIS A 32 -22.71 -15.51 5.66
C HIS A 32 -22.14 -15.47 4.25
N THR A 33 -20.83 -15.73 4.10
CA THR A 33 -20.16 -15.76 2.78
C THR A 33 -20.39 -17.12 2.11
N PRO A 34 -20.83 -17.16 0.86
CA PRO A 34 -20.99 -18.41 0.14
C PRO A 34 -19.66 -19.20 0.09
N LEU A 35 -19.75 -20.51 0.27
CA LEU A 35 -18.62 -21.42 0.07
C LEU A 35 -18.14 -21.29 -1.39
N GLY A 36 -16.87 -20.97 -1.59
CA GLY A 36 -16.28 -20.83 -2.92
C GLY A 36 -15.63 -19.49 -3.22
N PHE A 37 -15.60 -18.56 -2.25
CA PHE A 37 -14.80 -17.33 -2.41
C PHE A 37 -13.31 -17.70 -2.41
N ASN A 38 -12.64 -17.46 -3.52
CA ASN A 38 -11.18 -17.61 -3.59
C ASN A 38 -10.52 -16.32 -3.08
N TYR A 39 -9.95 -16.39 -1.89
CA TYR A 39 -9.21 -15.28 -1.28
C TYR A 39 -7.73 -15.22 -1.71
N ALA A 40 -7.28 -16.16 -2.53
CA ALA A 40 -5.92 -16.14 -3.04
C ALA A 40 -5.76 -14.99 -4.04
N SER A 41 -5.16 -13.90 -3.58
CA SER A 41 -4.98 -12.70 -4.41
C SER A 41 -3.60 -12.67 -5.04
N ASN A 42 -2.54 -12.87 -4.26
CA ASN A 42 -1.17 -12.79 -4.72
C ASN A 42 -0.37 -14.00 -4.21
N LEU A 43 0.55 -14.48 -5.02
CA LEU A 43 1.61 -15.38 -4.57
C LEU A 43 2.83 -14.56 -4.21
N PHE A 44 3.35 -14.81 -3.02
CA PHE A 44 4.57 -14.19 -2.53
C PHE A 44 5.73 -15.15 -2.73
N THR A 45 6.90 -14.63 -3.08
CA THR A 45 8.14 -15.37 -3.22
C THR A 45 9.27 -14.64 -2.49
N GLU A 46 10.20 -15.40 -1.95
CA GLU A 46 11.45 -14.88 -1.42
C GLU A 46 12.48 -14.61 -2.51
N GLU A 47 12.28 -15.17 -3.70
CA GLU A 47 13.16 -14.96 -4.84
C GLU A 47 13.16 -13.48 -5.25
N ILE A 48 14.36 -12.94 -5.41
CA ILE A 48 14.58 -11.57 -5.88
C ILE A 48 14.44 -11.59 -7.41
N PRO A 49 13.62 -10.70 -8.01
CA PRO A 49 13.54 -10.61 -9.46
C PRO A 49 14.91 -10.33 -10.08
N GLU A 50 15.19 -10.93 -11.22
CA GLU A 50 16.39 -10.61 -11.98
C GLU A 50 16.34 -9.19 -12.56
N GLY A 51 17.51 -8.60 -12.75
CA GLY A 51 17.63 -7.26 -13.33
C GLY A 51 17.40 -6.15 -12.30
N GLY A 52 16.57 -5.16 -12.68
CA GLY A 52 16.36 -3.96 -11.89
C GLY A 52 17.54 -2.99 -11.92
N VAL A 53 17.29 -1.74 -11.58
CA VAL A 53 18.31 -0.68 -11.49
C VAL A 53 18.57 -0.30 -10.03
N PRO A 54 19.80 0.04 -9.64
CA PRO A 54 20.09 0.51 -8.30
C PRO A 54 19.21 1.72 -7.94
N ALA A 55 18.64 1.71 -6.73
CA ALA A 55 17.85 2.79 -6.19
C ALA A 55 18.06 2.84 -4.67
N SER A 56 18.44 3.98 -4.15
CA SER A 56 18.63 4.19 -2.70
C SER A 56 17.62 5.16 -2.10
N GLN A 57 16.89 5.87 -2.95
CA GLN A 57 15.88 6.85 -2.55
C GLN A 57 14.65 6.74 -3.46
N LEU A 58 13.49 6.97 -2.88
CA LEU A 58 12.22 7.08 -3.58
C LEU A 58 11.42 8.20 -2.94
N ASP A 59 10.93 9.13 -3.75
CA ASP A 59 10.01 10.17 -3.32
C ASP A 59 8.71 10.02 -4.13
N VAL A 60 7.58 10.00 -3.44
CA VAL A 60 6.25 9.86 -4.02
C VAL A 60 5.42 11.07 -3.66
N TYR A 61 5.03 11.81 -4.67
CA TYR A 61 4.09 12.91 -4.56
C TYR A 61 2.73 12.46 -5.09
N VAL A 62 1.74 12.35 -4.22
CA VAL A 62 0.35 12.04 -4.59
C VAL A 62 -0.46 13.32 -4.64
N ALA A 63 -0.42 14.11 -3.57
CA ALA A 63 -1.10 15.40 -3.44
C ALA A 63 -0.38 16.27 -2.40
N LEU A 64 -0.76 17.54 -2.29
CA LEU A 64 -0.33 18.37 -1.19
C LEU A 64 -0.77 17.75 0.14
N LEU A 65 0.13 17.66 1.11
CA LEU A 65 -0.04 16.94 2.39
C LEU A 65 -0.18 15.41 2.24
N ASN A 66 0.17 14.86 1.09
CA ASN A 66 0.23 13.42 0.85
C ASN A 66 1.48 13.09 0.04
N GLN A 67 2.62 13.37 0.66
CA GLN A 67 3.93 13.06 0.12
C GLN A 67 4.64 12.08 1.03
N SER A 68 5.39 11.17 0.45
CA SER A 68 6.19 10.21 1.20
C SER A 68 7.55 10.01 0.56
N GLY A 69 8.55 9.84 1.39
CA GLY A 69 9.90 9.53 0.99
C GLY A 69 10.35 8.21 1.59
N TRP A 70 11.30 7.58 0.93
CA TRP A 70 11.86 6.32 1.36
C TRP A 70 13.36 6.31 1.10
N THR A 71 14.13 5.88 2.08
CA THR A 71 15.57 5.73 1.94
C THR A 71 15.96 4.30 2.27
N TYR A 72 16.67 3.65 1.38
CA TYR A 72 17.16 2.29 1.58
C TYR A 72 18.34 2.27 2.55
N ASP A 73 18.22 1.44 3.58
CA ASP A 73 19.30 1.18 4.54
C ASP A 73 19.87 -0.22 4.28
N PRO A 74 21.05 -0.32 3.66
CA PRO A 74 21.66 -1.61 3.32
C PRO A 74 22.10 -2.41 4.56
N ALA A 75 22.30 -1.75 5.71
CA ALA A 75 22.68 -2.44 6.94
C ALA A 75 21.53 -3.25 7.54
N VAL A 76 20.28 -2.88 7.21
CA VAL A 76 19.06 -3.56 7.68
C VAL A 76 18.31 -4.25 6.53
N GLY A 77 18.70 -4.01 5.28
CA GLY A 77 18.01 -4.56 4.10
C GLY A 77 16.58 -4.02 3.91
N ALA A 78 16.30 -2.78 4.35
CA ALA A 78 14.95 -2.25 4.36
C ALA A 78 14.90 -0.76 4.01
N TRP A 79 13.73 -0.32 3.55
CA TRP A 79 13.40 1.07 3.22
C TRP A 79 12.83 1.76 4.45
N GLN A 80 13.47 2.80 4.92
CA GLN A 80 12.99 3.67 6.00
C GLN A 80 11.98 4.65 5.43
N ARG A 81 10.81 4.77 6.07
CA ARG A 81 9.73 5.64 5.64
C ARG A 81 9.80 7.03 6.24
N PHE A 82 9.51 8.02 5.39
CA PHE A 82 9.33 9.42 5.75
C PHE A 82 7.98 9.90 5.19
N VAL A 83 7.32 10.78 5.91
CA VAL A 83 6.00 11.30 5.55
C VAL A 83 5.95 12.80 5.64
N ASP A 84 4.99 13.38 4.91
CA ASP A 84 4.68 14.78 4.96
C ASP A 84 4.03 15.17 6.29
N THR A 85 4.02 16.44 6.58
CA THR A 85 3.31 17.04 7.71
C THR A 85 1.81 17.14 7.42
N SER A 86 1.02 17.28 8.48
CA SER A 86 -0.40 17.64 8.37
C SER A 86 -0.63 19.15 8.19
N GLU A 87 0.43 19.96 8.25
CA GLU A 87 0.36 21.42 8.22
C GLU A 87 0.72 21.94 6.83
N LYS A 88 -0.16 22.73 6.24
CA LYS A 88 0.00 23.26 4.87
C LYS A 88 1.28 24.07 4.68
N ASP A 89 1.68 24.84 5.69
CA ASP A 89 2.85 25.74 5.60
C ASP A 89 4.18 24.98 5.64
N THR A 90 4.15 23.71 6.05
CA THR A 90 5.31 22.81 6.08
C THR A 90 5.16 21.63 5.11
N ALA A 91 4.19 21.70 4.19
CA ALA A 91 3.97 20.67 3.18
C ALA A 91 5.25 20.39 2.38
N GLY A 92 5.55 19.11 2.17
CA GLY A 92 6.77 18.66 1.52
C GLY A 92 8.00 18.56 2.43
N GLN A 93 7.89 18.95 3.68
CA GLN A 93 8.94 18.74 4.69
C GLN A 93 8.80 17.34 5.29
N LEU A 94 9.42 16.37 4.64
CA LEU A 94 9.33 14.97 5.07
C LEU A 94 10.09 14.74 6.39
N HIS A 95 9.46 14.00 7.29
CA HIS A 95 10.05 13.57 8.57
C HIS A 95 9.85 12.06 8.77
N ALA A 96 10.71 11.45 9.57
CA ALA A 96 10.65 10.02 9.85
C ALA A 96 9.28 9.61 10.40
N GLU A 97 8.64 8.62 9.78
CA GLU A 97 7.38 8.09 10.29
C GLU A 97 7.66 7.11 11.44
N ILE A 98 7.20 7.47 12.62
CA ILE A 98 7.44 6.73 13.85
C ILE A 98 6.18 5.97 14.27
N ASP A 99 6.32 4.67 14.51
CA ASP A 99 5.28 3.87 15.12
C ASP A 99 5.01 4.36 16.56
N ARG A 100 3.80 4.76 16.83
CA ARG A 100 3.38 5.34 18.11
C ARG A 100 3.51 4.37 19.30
N LEU A 101 3.39 3.07 19.07
CA LEU A 101 3.44 2.06 20.12
C LEU A 101 4.87 1.67 20.47
N THR A 102 5.74 1.55 19.47
CA THR A 102 7.10 1.07 19.67
C THR A 102 8.14 2.18 19.72
N GLY A 103 7.81 3.39 19.25
CA GLY A 103 8.74 4.51 19.10
C GLY A 103 9.78 4.28 18.00
N ARG A 104 9.61 3.31 17.15
CA ARG A 104 10.56 2.95 16.07
C ARG A 104 10.12 3.54 14.75
N GLN A 105 11.08 3.98 13.94
CA GLN A 105 10.79 4.37 12.56
C GLN A 105 10.28 3.17 11.77
N LEU A 106 9.23 3.39 10.96
CA LEU A 106 8.68 2.36 10.08
C LEU A 106 9.68 2.01 8.98
N LYS A 107 9.82 0.71 8.74
CA LYS A 107 10.70 0.13 7.72
C LYS A 107 9.97 -0.95 6.94
N PHE A 108 10.26 -1.06 5.66
CA PHE A 108 9.62 -2.00 4.76
C PHE A 108 10.67 -2.63 3.84
N GLU A 109 10.59 -3.93 3.64
CA GLU A 109 11.48 -4.65 2.70
C GLU A 109 11.07 -4.42 1.25
N ASN A 110 9.78 -4.22 1.01
CA ASN A 110 9.21 -4.05 -0.32
C ASN A 110 8.31 -2.82 -0.36
N ILE A 111 8.42 -2.02 -1.42
CA ILE A 111 7.53 -0.91 -1.73
C ILE A 111 7.03 -1.10 -3.15
N ILE A 112 5.72 -1.01 -3.35
CA ILE A 112 5.10 -1.05 -4.68
C ILE A 112 4.44 0.31 -4.93
N VAL A 113 4.89 0.98 -5.99
CA VAL A 113 4.26 2.21 -6.49
C VAL A 113 3.41 1.84 -7.69
N VAL A 114 2.10 1.97 -7.54
CA VAL A 114 1.13 1.71 -8.60
C VAL A 114 0.83 3.02 -9.32
N TYR A 115 0.99 3.04 -10.64
CA TYR A 115 0.55 4.16 -11.47
C TYR A 115 -0.89 3.92 -11.92
N ALA A 116 -1.78 4.82 -11.52
CA ALA A 116 -3.20 4.76 -11.82
C ALA A 116 -3.70 6.13 -12.25
N ASP A 117 -4.76 6.15 -13.04
CA ASP A 117 -5.45 7.39 -13.39
C ASP A 117 -6.09 8.00 -12.14
N HIS A 118 -6.11 9.31 -12.06
CA HIS A 118 -6.69 10.04 -10.95
C HIS A 118 -7.20 11.42 -11.38
N ASP A 119 -8.25 11.87 -10.70
CA ASP A 119 -8.79 13.20 -10.82
C ASP A 119 -8.39 14.07 -9.62
N VAL A 120 -7.90 15.28 -9.88
CA VAL A 120 -7.56 16.24 -8.84
C VAL A 120 -8.83 16.96 -8.40
N VAL A 121 -9.40 16.57 -7.28
CA VAL A 121 -10.60 17.20 -6.70
C VAL A 121 -10.24 18.51 -6.01
N SER A 122 -9.11 18.55 -5.32
CA SER A 122 -8.54 19.73 -4.67
C SER A 122 -7.03 19.54 -4.51
N PRO A 123 -6.27 20.58 -4.09
CA PRO A 123 -4.82 20.43 -3.86
C PRO A 123 -4.42 19.32 -2.89
N THR A 124 -5.34 18.91 -2.00
CA THR A 124 -5.11 17.89 -0.96
C THR A 124 -5.93 16.62 -1.15
N ASN A 125 -6.75 16.53 -2.21
CA ASN A 125 -7.67 15.42 -2.40
C ASN A 125 -7.70 14.94 -3.85
N LEU A 126 -7.52 13.64 -4.04
CA LEU A 126 -7.54 12.96 -5.33
C LEU A 126 -8.55 11.82 -5.32
N ASP A 127 -9.24 11.62 -6.43
CA ASP A 127 -9.95 10.39 -6.73
C ASP A 127 -9.06 9.49 -7.58
N ILE A 128 -8.78 8.28 -7.10
CA ILE A 128 -7.88 7.33 -7.75
C ILE A 128 -8.70 6.23 -8.42
N HIS A 129 -8.50 6.04 -9.72
CA HIS A 129 -9.23 5.08 -10.54
C HIS A 129 -8.40 3.83 -10.80
N LEU A 130 -8.58 2.79 -9.99
CA LEU A 130 -7.94 1.49 -10.17
C LEU A 130 -8.78 0.53 -11.04
N ASP A 131 -10.07 0.74 -11.11
CA ASP A 131 -11.06 -0.14 -11.73
C ASP A 131 -11.19 0.04 -13.24
N LEU A 132 -11.00 1.25 -13.75
CA LEU A 132 -11.32 1.61 -15.13
C LEU A 132 -10.43 0.93 -16.17
N GLY A 133 -9.17 0.66 -15.85
CA GLY A 133 -8.20 0.09 -16.79
C GLY A 133 -7.92 -1.41 -16.59
N GLY A 134 -8.33 -1.98 -15.48
CA GLY A 134 -8.05 -3.38 -15.14
C GLY A 134 -6.57 -3.72 -14.97
N GLY A 135 -5.67 -2.76 -15.08
CA GLY A 135 -4.22 -2.95 -14.89
C GLY A 135 -3.39 -1.80 -15.48
N GLY A 136 -2.12 -1.76 -15.10
CA GLY A 136 -1.21 -0.69 -15.53
C GLY A 136 0.25 -0.97 -15.19
N PHE A 137 1.05 0.08 -15.29
CA PHE A 137 2.44 0.05 -14.86
C PHE A 137 2.54 0.19 -13.35
N ALA A 138 3.58 -0.42 -12.78
CA ALA A 138 3.98 -0.21 -11.39
C ALA A 138 5.50 -0.35 -11.27
N ALA A 139 6.04 0.11 -10.15
CA ALA A 139 7.43 -0.09 -9.78
C ALA A 139 7.51 -0.83 -8.45
N LEU A 140 8.31 -1.88 -8.39
CA LEU A 140 8.69 -2.56 -7.16
C LEU A 140 10.07 -2.06 -6.72
N PHE A 141 10.19 -1.66 -5.46
CA PHE A 141 11.46 -1.34 -4.82
C PHE A 141 11.74 -2.41 -3.76
N ARG A 142 12.83 -3.14 -3.96
CA ARG A 142 13.28 -4.23 -3.10
C ARG A 142 14.79 -4.31 -3.13
N ASP A 143 15.43 -4.58 -2.00
CA ASP A 143 16.88 -4.78 -1.85
C ASP A 143 17.74 -3.66 -2.49
N GLY A 144 17.31 -2.39 -2.32
CA GLY A 144 18.03 -1.25 -2.89
C GLY A 144 17.99 -1.17 -4.42
N ARG A 145 16.98 -1.79 -5.03
CA ARG A 145 16.79 -1.80 -6.50
C ARG A 145 15.35 -1.47 -6.85
N LYS A 146 15.16 -0.89 -8.04
CA LYS A 146 13.86 -0.64 -8.67
C LYS A 146 13.66 -1.63 -9.81
N TYR A 147 12.47 -2.23 -9.86
CA TYR A 147 12.01 -3.12 -10.92
C TYR A 147 10.75 -2.54 -11.55
N ASP A 148 10.70 -2.49 -12.87
CA ASP A 148 9.48 -2.12 -13.58
C ASP A 148 8.57 -3.35 -13.67
N ILE A 149 7.36 -3.23 -13.13
CA ILE A 149 6.38 -4.31 -13.05
C ILE A 149 5.03 -3.85 -13.61
N ARG A 150 4.07 -4.74 -13.64
CA ARG A 150 2.69 -4.43 -13.99
C ARG A 150 1.75 -4.92 -12.90
N TRP A 151 0.68 -4.15 -12.68
CA TRP A 151 -0.42 -4.55 -11.82
C TRP A 151 -1.66 -4.89 -12.64
N SER A 152 -2.57 -5.68 -12.08
CA SER A 152 -3.83 -6.05 -12.71
C SER A 152 -4.91 -6.28 -11.65
N MET A 153 -6.12 -5.74 -11.91
CA MET A 153 -7.32 -5.98 -11.11
C MET A 153 -8.16 -7.14 -11.66
N LYS A 154 -7.72 -7.78 -12.73
CA LYS A 154 -8.45 -8.93 -13.28
C LYS A 154 -8.43 -10.07 -12.27
N SER A 155 -9.61 -10.50 -11.87
CA SER A 155 -9.78 -11.78 -11.19
C SER A 155 -9.51 -12.90 -12.19
N GLY A 156 -8.65 -13.83 -11.84
CA GLY A 156 -8.35 -15.00 -12.66
C GLY A 156 -7.84 -16.11 -11.76
N GLU A 157 -7.98 -17.34 -12.21
CA GLU A 157 -7.32 -18.44 -11.54
C GLU A 157 -5.81 -18.30 -11.73
N TYR A 158 -5.08 -18.41 -10.64
CA TYR A 158 -3.63 -18.44 -10.69
C TYR A 158 -3.18 -19.86 -11.04
N GLU A 159 -2.49 -19.99 -12.17
CA GLU A 159 -1.92 -21.27 -12.54
C GLU A 159 -0.64 -21.52 -11.75
N GLN A 160 -0.74 -22.37 -10.74
CA GLN A 160 0.38 -22.69 -9.84
C GLN A 160 1.60 -23.28 -10.56
N THR A 161 1.38 -23.91 -11.72
CA THR A 161 2.44 -24.59 -12.48
C THR A 161 3.31 -23.63 -13.29
N THR A 162 2.74 -22.55 -13.80
CA THR A 162 3.44 -21.61 -14.69
C THR A 162 3.68 -20.24 -14.07
N GLY A 163 3.10 -19.98 -12.93
CA GLY A 163 3.16 -18.67 -12.28
C GLY A 163 2.42 -17.56 -13.05
N LYS A 164 1.57 -17.95 -14.01
CA LYS A 164 0.81 -16.99 -14.82
C LYS A 164 -0.66 -16.98 -14.41
N ARG A 165 -1.27 -15.80 -14.40
CA ARG A 165 -2.72 -15.66 -14.36
C ARG A 165 -3.27 -15.91 -15.75
N THR A 166 -4.29 -16.74 -15.86
CA THR A 166 -5.07 -16.95 -17.07
C THR A 166 -6.26 -15.99 -17.13
#